data_b7da1bf5c14af3102ca845e70d33a53f
#
_entry.id   b7da1bf5c14af3102ca845e70d33a53f
#
_cell.length_a   1.000
_cell.length_b   1.000
_cell.length_c   1.000
_cell.angle_alpha   90.00
_cell.angle_beta   90.00
_cell.angle_gamma   90.00
#
_symmetry.space_group_name_H-M   'P 1'
#
loop_
_entity.id
_entity.type
_entity.pdbx_description
1 polymer ?
#
loop_
_entity_poly.entity_id
_entity_poly.type
_entity_poly.pdbx_seq_one_letter_code
_entity_poly.pdbx_strand_id
1 'polypeptide(L)'
;MSPDDIVIRRCQGLDELRECVALQKEIWNFTDAELVPLRMFVVADKVGGQVMGAFDDDEMVGFALSVPGTRSGHVYLHSHMLAVRKEHRNGGLGRRLKMLQREDALARGIELIEWTFDPLEIKNSYLNTEKLGAIARRYNINQYGITSSPLQGGLPSDRLIAEWWLKSSRVETLLATGKNPTFHQRTAVEVPAQIYEWKAARETRSRAQQVQERNREEFLRAFDGGLAVLGYERDSESNGKFLLGKWDEDWSYASEG
;
A
#
# COMPACT_ATOMS: atom_id res chain seq x y z
N MET A 1 21.71 -16.40 -2.95
CA MET A 1 20.65 -17.13 -2.19
C MET A 1 19.33 -17.03 -2.93
N SER A 2 18.51 -18.04 -2.83
CA SER A 2 17.19 -18.03 -3.47
C SER A 2 16.26 -17.07 -2.68
N PRO A 3 15.35 -16.33 -3.35
CA PRO A 3 14.30 -15.59 -2.64
C PRO A 3 13.45 -16.47 -1.70
N ASP A 4 13.49 -17.78 -1.89
CA ASP A 4 12.75 -18.76 -1.08
C ASP A 4 13.40 -19.04 0.28
N ASP A 5 14.67 -18.68 0.48
CA ASP A 5 15.39 -18.91 1.76
C ASP A 5 14.99 -17.87 2.84
N ILE A 6 14.36 -16.75 2.45
CA ILE A 6 13.94 -15.69 3.38
C ILE A 6 12.79 -16.15 4.26
N VAL A 7 12.99 -16.15 5.57
CA VAL A 7 11.98 -16.47 6.57
C VAL A 7 11.09 -15.25 6.86
N ILE A 8 9.76 -15.44 6.81
CA ILE A 8 8.81 -14.37 7.14
C ILE A 8 7.97 -14.82 8.33
N ARG A 9 7.98 -14.03 9.39
CA ARG A 9 7.28 -14.32 10.65
C ARG A 9 6.96 -13.06 11.44
N ARG A 10 6.19 -13.17 12.51
CA ARG A 10 6.06 -12.10 13.50
C ARG A 10 7.42 -11.77 14.09
N CYS A 11 7.66 -10.49 14.31
CA CYS A 11 8.83 -10.03 15.06
C CYS A 11 8.74 -10.46 16.53
N GLN A 12 9.89 -10.78 17.12
CA GLN A 12 10.02 -11.24 18.49
C GLN A 12 11.00 -10.35 19.27
N GLY A 13 10.58 -9.96 20.47
CA GLY A 13 11.43 -9.18 21.35
C GLY A 13 11.70 -7.74 20.89
N LEU A 14 12.45 -7.02 21.69
CA LEU A 14 12.72 -5.59 21.44
C LEU A 14 13.78 -5.36 20.36
N ASP A 15 14.68 -6.32 20.16
CA ASP A 15 15.79 -6.14 19.22
C ASP A 15 15.28 -6.14 17.77
N GLU A 16 14.43 -7.09 17.40
CA GLU A 16 13.80 -7.09 16.06
C GLU A 16 12.89 -5.85 15.83
N LEU A 17 12.21 -5.37 16.87
CA LEU A 17 11.47 -4.12 16.76
C LEU A 17 12.36 -2.89 16.58
N ARG A 18 13.59 -2.89 17.15
CA ARG A 18 14.59 -1.85 16.87
C ARG A 18 15.08 -1.89 15.42
N GLU A 19 15.23 -3.09 14.86
CA GLU A 19 15.57 -3.23 13.43
C GLU A 19 14.50 -2.64 12.53
N CYS A 20 13.20 -2.81 12.84
CA CYS A 20 12.14 -2.12 12.12
C CYS A 20 12.30 -0.59 12.16
N VAL A 21 12.74 -0.02 13.28
CA VAL A 21 13.02 1.43 13.38
C VAL A 21 14.22 1.82 12.52
N ALA A 22 15.29 1.04 12.54
CA ALA A 22 16.47 1.29 11.72
C ALA A 22 16.18 1.24 10.22
N LEU A 23 15.39 0.26 9.77
CA LEU A 23 14.99 0.11 8.38
C LEU A 23 14.15 1.30 7.85
N GLN A 24 13.41 2.00 8.71
CA GLN A 24 12.71 3.21 8.28
C GLN A 24 13.68 4.29 7.79
N LYS A 25 14.78 4.52 8.53
CA LYS A 25 15.82 5.49 8.15
C LYS A 25 16.51 5.07 6.84
N GLU A 26 16.88 3.81 6.75
CA GLU A 26 17.57 3.25 5.59
C GLU A 26 16.73 3.37 4.31
N ILE A 27 15.43 3.05 4.39
CA ILE A 27 14.57 2.90 3.21
C ILE A 27 13.93 4.21 2.77
N TRP A 28 13.49 5.04 3.72
CA TRP A 28 12.75 6.28 3.44
C TRP A 28 13.54 7.55 3.72
N ASN A 29 14.72 7.43 4.33
CA ASN A 29 15.54 8.57 4.77
C ASN A 29 14.74 9.56 5.65
N PHE A 30 13.87 9.02 6.50
CA PHE A 30 13.06 9.82 7.42
C PHE A 30 13.93 10.52 8.46
N THR A 31 13.57 11.75 8.80
CA THR A 31 14.08 12.43 9.98
C THR A 31 13.57 11.77 11.25
N ASP A 32 14.22 12.01 12.39
CA ASP A 32 13.79 11.44 13.68
C ASP A 32 12.34 11.81 14.06
N ALA A 33 11.85 12.95 13.59
CA ALA A 33 10.48 13.41 13.83
C ALA A 33 9.42 12.64 13.00
N GLU A 34 9.84 12.00 11.90
CA GLU A 34 8.94 11.25 11.00
C GLU A 34 8.94 9.74 11.28
N LEU A 35 9.86 9.27 12.14
CA LEU A 35 9.95 7.85 12.47
C LEU A 35 8.78 7.40 13.34
N VAL A 36 8.27 6.24 13.06
CA VAL A 36 7.48 5.48 14.03
C VAL A 36 8.43 4.97 15.11
N PRO A 37 8.32 5.44 16.36
CA PRO A 37 9.28 5.07 17.40
C PRO A 37 9.06 3.65 17.92
N LEU A 38 10.10 3.03 18.49
CA LEU A 38 10.06 1.68 19.04
C LEU A 38 8.82 1.40 19.91
N ARG A 39 8.45 2.36 20.76
CA ARG A 39 7.28 2.21 21.65
C ARG A 39 5.97 1.99 20.88
N MET A 40 5.83 2.57 19.68
CA MET A 40 4.65 2.37 18.86
C MET A 40 4.59 0.97 18.23
N PHE A 41 5.74 0.37 17.89
CA PHE A 41 5.78 -1.05 17.48
C PHE A 41 5.36 -1.96 18.63
N VAL A 42 5.85 -1.71 19.84
CA VAL A 42 5.44 -2.47 21.05
C VAL A 42 3.94 -2.33 21.31
N VAL A 43 3.40 -1.10 21.20
CA VAL A 43 1.96 -0.86 21.40
C VAL A 43 1.16 -1.55 20.30
N ALA A 44 1.55 -1.38 19.04
CA ALA A 44 0.85 -2.01 17.91
C ALA A 44 0.71 -3.52 18.09
N ASP A 45 1.81 -4.20 18.46
CA ASP A 45 1.77 -5.64 18.71
C ASP A 45 0.82 -6.01 19.85
N LYS A 46 0.83 -5.25 20.96
CA LYS A 46 -0.01 -5.51 22.15
C LYS A 46 -1.50 -5.25 21.96
N VAL A 47 -1.88 -4.26 21.11
CA VAL A 47 -3.28 -3.89 20.92
C VAL A 47 -3.95 -4.65 19.77
N GLY A 48 -3.33 -5.70 19.27
CA GLY A 48 -3.86 -6.53 18.20
C GLY A 48 -3.44 -6.08 16.80
N GLY A 49 -2.43 -5.26 16.68
CA GLY A 49 -1.78 -4.98 15.40
C GLY A 49 -0.86 -6.12 14.95
N GLN A 50 -0.06 -5.85 13.95
CA GLN A 50 0.88 -6.82 13.38
C GLN A 50 2.24 -6.15 13.19
N VAL A 51 3.30 -6.81 13.65
CA VAL A 51 4.67 -6.47 13.28
C VAL A 51 5.28 -7.74 12.69
N MET A 52 5.36 -7.78 11.36
CA MET A 52 5.89 -8.92 10.61
C MET A 52 7.26 -8.57 10.08
N GLY A 53 8.24 -9.44 10.29
CA GLY A 53 9.61 -9.32 9.79
C GLY A 53 9.89 -10.32 8.68
N ALA A 54 10.77 -9.95 7.76
CA ALA A 54 11.37 -10.82 6.77
C ALA A 54 12.88 -10.87 7.05
N PHE A 55 13.43 -12.08 7.20
CA PHE A 55 14.79 -12.33 7.64
C PHE A 55 15.55 -13.15 6.61
N ASP A 56 16.71 -12.68 6.21
CA ASP A 56 17.72 -13.41 5.44
C ASP A 56 18.79 -13.86 6.46
N ASP A 57 18.78 -15.15 6.80
CA ASP A 57 19.41 -15.66 8.00
C ASP A 57 18.93 -14.89 9.27
N ASP A 58 19.83 -14.21 9.96
CA ASP A 58 19.55 -13.41 11.16
C ASP A 58 19.32 -11.91 10.83
N GLU A 59 19.47 -11.49 9.59
CA GLU A 59 19.36 -10.09 9.20
C GLU A 59 17.94 -9.74 8.73
N MET A 60 17.33 -8.70 9.33
CA MET A 60 16.04 -8.21 8.88
C MET A 60 16.17 -7.45 7.56
N VAL A 61 15.55 -7.97 6.49
CA VAL A 61 15.56 -7.40 5.15
C VAL A 61 14.25 -6.73 4.75
N GLY A 62 13.24 -6.81 5.62
CA GLY A 62 11.97 -6.12 5.42
C GLY A 62 11.03 -6.29 6.60
N PHE A 63 10.04 -5.42 6.69
CA PHE A 63 8.98 -5.53 7.70
C PHE A 63 7.65 -4.98 7.19
N ALA A 64 6.57 -5.38 7.86
CA ALA A 64 5.26 -4.77 7.73
C ALA A 64 4.69 -4.47 9.12
N LEU A 65 4.13 -3.27 9.28
CA LEU A 65 3.46 -2.82 10.50
C LEU A 65 1.99 -2.57 10.21
N SER A 66 1.09 -3.10 11.02
CA SER A 66 -0.31 -2.69 11.04
C SER A 66 -0.81 -2.37 12.44
N VAL A 67 -1.80 -1.52 12.52
CA VAL A 67 -2.53 -1.18 13.74
C VAL A 67 -4.01 -1.49 13.57
N PRO A 68 -4.73 -1.92 14.61
CA PRO A 68 -6.17 -2.12 14.53
C PRO A 68 -6.90 -0.77 14.47
N GLY A 69 -7.99 -0.73 13.71
CA GLY A 69 -8.94 0.35 13.69
C GLY A 69 -10.36 -0.21 13.80
N THR A 70 -11.32 0.65 14.06
CA THR A 70 -12.74 0.29 14.06
C THR A 70 -13.52 1.23 13.15
N ARG A 71 -14.48 0.68 12.39
CA ARG A 71 -15.41 1.44 11.56
C ARG A 71 -16.78 0.76 11.63
N SER A 72 -17.81 1.52 12.00
CA SER A 72 -19.18 1.00 12.12
C SER A 72 -19.25 -0.32 12.91
N GLY A 73 -18.56 -0.39 14.05
CA GLY A 73 -18.52 -1.58 14.90
C GLY A 73 -17.64 -2.74 14.41
N HIS A 74 -17.09 -2.67 13.21
CA HIS A 74 -16.20 -3.69 12.66
C HIS A 74 -14.75 -3.35 12.90
N VAL A 75 -13.95 -4.37 13.27
CA VAL A 75 -12.50 -4.25 13.39
C VAL A 75 -11.86 -4.45 12.02
N TYR A 76 -10.90 -3.59 11.68
CA TYR A 76 -10.04 -3.76 10.50
C TYR A 76 -8.57 -3.50 10.89
N LEU A 77 -7.64 -3.84 10.03
CA LEU A 77 -6.23 -3.49 10.19
C LEU A 77 -5.83 -2.37 9.23
N HIS A 78 -5.22 -1.32 9.77
CA HIS A 78 -4.53 -0.32 8.96
C HIS A 78 -3.06 -0.72 8.82
N SER A 79 -2.67 -1.22 7.64
CA SER A 79 -1.28 -1.59 7.33
C SER A 79 -0.48 -0.31 7.07
N HIS A 80 0.13 0.21 8.12
CA HIS A 80 0.77 1.54 8.12
C HIS A 80 2.06 1.57 7.32
N MET A 81 2.89 0.52 7.42
CA MET A 81 4.20 0.46 6.76
C MET A 81 4.43 -0.90 6.11
N LEU A 82 5.10 -0.87 4.96
CA LEU A 82 5.66 -2.04 4.29
C LEU A 82 7.02 -1.64 3.74
N ALA A 83 8.07 -2.20 4.26
CA ALA A 83 9.45 -1.91 3.91
C ALA A 83 10.17 -3.15 3.41
N VAL A 84 10.98 -3.00 2.36
CA VAL A 84 11.87 -4.04 1.85
C VAL A 84 13.16 -3.37 1.41
N ARG A 85 14.30 -3.86 1.87
CA ARG A 85 15.63 -3.39 1.46
C ARG A 85 15.78 -3.43 -0.07
N LYS A 86 16.54 -2.50 -0.61
CA LYS A 86 16.64 -2.28 -2.06
C LYS A 86 17.06 -3.54 -2.82
N GLU A 87 18.04 -4.26 -2.32
CA GLU A 87 18.61 -5.50 -2.88
C GLU A 87 17.63 -6.67 -2.88
N HIS A 88 16.64 -6.67 -1.97
CA HIS A 88 15.61 -7.71 -1.87
C HIS A 88 14.28 -7.33 -2.56
N ARG A 89 14.25 -6.17 -3.26
CA ARG A 89 13.07 -5.75 -4.01
C ARG A 89 12.94 -6.52 -5.32
N ASN A 90 11.72 -6.50 -5.87
CA ASN A 90 11.32 -7.15 -7.13
C ASN A 90 11.33 -8.70 -7.08
N GLY A 91 11.70 -9.33 -5.97
CA GLY A 91 11.60 -10.78 -5.71
C GLY A 91 10.29 -11.21 -5.05
N GLY A 92 9.27 -10.34 -4.97
CA GLY A 92 7.97 -10.69 -4.39
C GLY A 92 7.89 -10.61 -2.85
N LEU A 93 8.97 -10.21 -2.16
CA LEU A 93 9.03 -10.20 -0.70
C LEU A 93 7.94 -9.32 -0.05
N GLY A 94 7.67 -8.15 -0.62
CA GLY A 94 6.58 -7.28 -0.15
C GLY A 94 5.20 -7.96 -0.24
N ARG A 95 4.95 -8.74 -1.31
CA ARG A 95 3.72 -9.53 -1.43
C ARG A 95 3.67 -10.65 -0.37
N ARG A 96 4.78 -11.34 -0.12
CA ARG A 96 4.85 -12.39 0.91
C ARG A 96 4.55 -11.83 2.30
N LEU A 97 5.10 -10.67 2.67
CA LEU A 97 4.77 -9.96 3.92
C LEU A 97 3.28 -9.64 4.02
N LYS A 98 2.67 -9.15 2.94
CA LYS A 98 1.22 -8.90 2.88
C LYS A 98 0.40 -10.18 3.02
N MET A 99 0.82 -11.29 2.41
CA MET A 99 0.14 -12.58 2.56
C MET A 99 0.15 -13.06 4.01
N LEU A 100 1.27 -12.91 4.73
CA LEU A 100 1.31 -13.23 6.16
C LEU A 100 0.38 -12.32 6.98
N GLN A 101 0.31 -11.00 6.65
CA GLN A 101 -0.68 -10.12 7.28
C GLN A 101 -2.11 -10.60 7.05
N ARG A 102 -2.42 -11.08 5.83
CA ARG A 102 -3.74 -11.63 5.47
C ARG A 102 -4.06 -12.89 6.28
N GLU A 103 -3.14 -13.83 6.34
CA GLU A 103 -3.31 -15.09 7.08
C GLU A 103 -3.60 -14.84 8.56
N ASP A 104 -2.82 -13.99 9.21
CA ASP A 104 -3.01 -13.60 10.61
C ASP A 104 -4.33 -12.83 10.82
N ALA A 105 -4.72 -11.95 9.91
CA ALA A 105 -5.99 -11.23 9.99
C ALA A 105 -7.18 -12.18 9.89
N LEU A 106 -7.18 -13.08 8.91
CA LEU A 106 -8.25 -14.06 8.70
C LEU A 106 -8.38 -15.04 9.87
N ALA A 107 -7.26 -15.49 10.46
CA ALA A 107 -7.26 -16.33 11.63
C ALA A 107 -7.94 -15.68 12.85
N ARG A 108 -8.02 -14.34 12.87
CA ARG A 108 -8.67 -13.52 13.91
C ARG A 108 -10.07 -13.02 13.51
N GLY A 109 -10.61 -13.46 12.37
CA GLY A 109 -11.91 -13.02 11.86
C GLY A 109 -11.94 -11.59 11.30
N ILE A 110 -10.76 -10.99 11.02
CA ILE A 110 -10.65 -9.67 10.42
C ILE A 110 -10.67 -9.83 8.89
N GLU A 111 -11.60 -9.16 8.23
CA GLU A 111 -11.87 -9.32 6.80
C GLU A 111 -11.35 -8.18 5.93
N LEU A 112 -10.90 -7.08 6.55
CA LEU A 112 -10.40 -5.91 5.86
C LEU A 112 -9.01 -5.51 6.36
N ILE A 113 -8.08 -5.35 5.42
CA ILE A 113 -6.82 -4.62 5.64
C ILE A 113 -6.83 -3.42 4.72
N GLU A 114 -6.63 -2.22 5.29
CA GLU A 114 -6.49 -0.98 4.53
C GLU A 114 -5.07 -0.42 4.63
N TRP A 115 -4.68 0.35 3.64
CA TRP A 115 -3.50 1.21 3.72
C TRP A 115 -3.60 2.36 2.75
N THR A 116 -2.71 3.31 2.88
CA THR A 116 -2.61 4.44 1.95
C THR A 116 -1.41 4.28 1.02
N PHE A 117 -1.55 4.71 -0.22
CA PHE A 117 -0.43 4.72 -1.17
C PHE A 117 -0.46 5.94 -2.08
N ASP A 118 0.71 6.37 -2.51
CA ASP A 118 0.87 7.45 -3.48
C ASP A 118 0.40 6.96 -4.86
N PRO A 119 -0.64 7.58 -5.47
CA PRO A 119 -1.11 7.19 -6.80
C PRO A 119 -0.06 7.40 -7.90
N LEU A 120 0.96 8.22 -7.66
CA LEU A 120 2.06 8.43 -8.62
C LEU A 120 3.14 7.34 -8.56
N GLU A 121 3.07 6.42 -7.60
CA GLU A 121 4.01 5.29 -7.46
C GLU A 121 3.55 4.07 -8.27
N ILE A 122 3.93 4.04 -9.57
CA ILE A 122 3.47 3.06 -10.57
C ILE A 122 3.66 1.61 -10.11
N LYS A 123 4.85 1.28 -9.57
CA LYS A 123 5.15 -0.10 -9.12
C LYS A 123 4.30 -0.51 -7.91
N ASN A 124 4.08 0.42 -6.99
CA ASN A 124 3.27 0.16 -5.80
C ASN A 124 1.79 0.03 -6.15
N SER A 125 1.29 0.88 -7.05
CA SER A 125 -0.07 0.79 -7.58
C SER A 125 -0.34 -0.56 -8.24
N TYR A 126 0.60 -1.06 -9.06
CA TYR A 126 0.53 -2.38 -9.67
C TYR A 126 0.51 -3.51 -8.62
N LEU A 127 1.37 -3.44 -7.60
CA LEU A 127 1.36 -4.42 -6.51
C LEU A 127 0.00 -4.47 -5.81
N ASN A 128 -0.51 -3.30 -5.43
CA ASN A 128 -1.76 -3.20 -4.67
C ASN A 128 -2.96 -3.75 -5.46
N THR A 129 -3.10 -3.35 -6.71
CA THR A 129 -4.27 -3.69 -7.52
C THR A 129 -4.14 -5.05 -8.20
N GLU A 130 -2.98 -5.31 -8.88
CA GLU A 130 -2.83 -6.51 -9.71
C GLU A 130 -2.26 -7.72 -8.98
N LYS A 131 -1.52 -7.53 -7.87
CA LYS A 131 -0.90 -8.64 -7.15
C LYS A 131 -1.60 -8.97 -5.83
N LEU A 132 -2.32 -8.01 -5.25
CA LEU A 132 -3.05 -8.21 -4.01
C LEU A 132 -4.58 -8.18 -4.21
N GLY A 133 -5.08 -7.62 -5.31
CA GLY A 133 -6.51 -7.50 -5.59
C GLY A 133 -7.21 -6.43 -4.76
N ALA A 134 -6.45 -5.52 -4.14
CA ALA A 134 -7.05 -4.39 -3.43
C ALA A 134 -7.76 -3.45 -4.41
N ILE A 135 -8.85 -2.86 -3.96
CA ILE A 135 -9.58 -1.80 -4.66
C ILE A 135 -9.27 -0.44 -4.03
N ALA A 136 -9.60 0.65 -4.72
CA ALA A 136 -9.60 1.98 -4.12
C ALA A 136 -10.83 2.78 -4.59
N ARG A 137 -11.51 3.43 -3.65
CA ARG A 137 -12.67 4.31 -3.89
C ARG A 137 -12.69 5.54 -2.99
N ARG A 138 -11.56 5.82 -2.33
CA ARG A 138 -11.35 7.00 -1.49
C ARG A 138 -10.00 7.63 -1.79
N TYR A 139 -9.99 8.96 -1.77
CA TYR A 139 -8.81 9.77 -2.04
C TYR A 139 -8.63 10.80 -0.93
N ASN A 140 -7.46 10.83 -0.32
CA ASN A 140 -7.11 11.81 0.71
C ASN A 140 -6.09 12.80 0.16
N ILE A 141 -6.46 14.07 0.20
CA ILE A 141 -5.60 15.18 -0.24
C ILE A 141 -4.61 15.50 0.87
N ASN A 142 -3.32 15.53 0.53
CA ASN A 142 -2.22 15.96 1.42
C ASN A 142 -2.27 15.33 2.83
N GLN A 143 -2.49 14.03 2.91
CA GLN A 143 -2.78 13.30 4.15
C GLN A 143 -1.71 13.44 5.23
N TYR A 144 -0.44 13.47 4.85
CA TYR A 144 0.71 13.53 5.77
C TYR A 144 1.51 14.82 5.64
N GLY A 145 1.02 15.80 4.88
CA GLY A 145 1.79 16.98 4.57
C GLY A 145 2.94 16.72 3.58
N ILE A 146 3.91 17.62 3.55
CA ILE A 146 5.16 17.46 2.80
C ILE A 146 6.14 16.72 3.69
N THR A 147 6.67 15.58 3.21
CA THR A 147 7.62 14.75 3.96
C THR A 147 9.05 14.94 3.45
N SER A 148 10.03 14.54 4.25
CA SER A 148 11.45 14.53 3.87
C SER A 148 11.80 13.43 2.85
N SER A 149 10.90 12.46 2.64
CA SER A 149 11.15 11.31 1.78
C SER A 149 11.43 11.71 0.33
N PRO A 150 12.55 11.27 -0.26
CA PRO A 150 12.86 11.49 -1.67
C PRO A 150 11.78 10.96 -2.63
N LEU A 151 11.05 9.90 -2.21
CA LEU A 151 9.96 9.32 -2.99
C LEU A 151 8.79 10.30 -3.18
N GLN A 152 8.56 11.20 -2.20
CA GLN A 152 7.52 12.23 -2.30
C GLN A 152 7.92 13.37 -3.24
N GLY A 153 9.23 13.63 -3.42
CA GLY A 153 9.74 14.68 -4.30
C GLY A 153 9.31 16.11 -3.92
N GLY A 154 8.91 16.35 -2.65
CA GLY A 154 8.42 17.64 -2.17
C GLY A 154 7.01 18.00 -2.63
N LEU A 155 6.25 17.07 -3.20
CA LEU A 155 4.83 17.24 -3.50
C LEU A 155 3.95 17.05 -2.25
N PRO A 156 2.71 17.56 -2.24
CA PRO A 156 1.71 17.18 -1.25
C PRO A 156 1.53 15.65 -1.22
N SER A 157 1.30 15.09 -0.03
CA SER A 157 1.17 13.64 0.14
C SER A 157 -0.25 13.15 -0.13
N ASP A 158 -0.71 13.29 -1.36
CA ASP A 158 -1.99 12.72 -1.78
C ASP A 158 -1.96 11.18 -1.71
N ARG A 159 -3.06 10.58 -1.30
CA ARG A 159 -3.15 9.14 -1.10
C ARG A 159 -4.46 8.56 -1.61
N LEU A 160 -4.36 7.44 -2.33
CA LEU A 160 -5.45 6.50 -2.48
C LEU A 160 -5.52 5.61 -1.25
N ILE A 161 -6.74 5.25 -0.83
CA ILE A 161 -6.96 4.25 0.22
C ILE A 161 -7.15 2.90 -0.48
N ALA A 162 -6.21 1.99 -0.29
CA ALA A 162 -6.37 0.61 -0.69
C ALA A 162 -7.27 -0.12 0.31
N GLU A 163 -8.32 -0.74 -0.18
CA GLU A 163 -9.20 -1.61 0.58
C GLU A 163 -8.97 -3.06 0.12
N TRP A 164 -8.41 -3.86 0.98
CA TRP A 164 -8.16 -5.27 0.72
C TRP A 164 -9.17 -6.13 1.48
N TRP A 165 -10.28 -6.39 0.82
CA TRP A 165 -11.35 -7.25 1.32
C TRP A 165 -10.94 -8.71 1.16
N LEU A 166 -10.40 -9.30 2.23
CA LEU A 166 -9.61 -10.53 2.22
C LEU A 166 -10.38 -11.76 1.74
N LYS A 167 -11.71 -11.75 1.86
CA LYS A 167 -12.62 -12.82 1.44
C LYS A 167 -13.48 -12.43 0.23
N SER A 168 -13.23 -11.29 -0.41
CA SER A 168 -13.97 -10.91 -1.61
C SER A 168 -13.72 -11.91 -2.74
N SER A 169 -14.71 -12.10 -3.61
CA SER A 169 -14.57 -13.00 -4.77
C SER A 169 -13.40 -12.58 -5.66
N ARG A 170 -13.15 -11.27 -5.72
CA ARG A 170 -12.00 -10.69 -6.43
C ARG A 170 -10.66 -11.20 -5.88
N VAL A 171 -10.45 -11.10 -4.57
CA VAL A 171 -9.19 -11.53 -3.93
C VAL A 171 -9.04 -13.04 -4.02
N GLU A 172 -10.11 -13.81 -3.78
CA GLU A 172 -10.09 -15.28 -3.89
C GLU A 172 -9.79 -15.73 -5.31
N THR A 173 -10.42 -15.14 -6.32
CA THR A 173 -10.16 -15.43 -7.73
C THR A 173 -8.70 -15.12 -8.09
N LEU A 174 -8.19 -13.96 -7.70
CA LEU A 174 -6.80 -13.60 -7.95
C LEU A 174 -5.82 -14.59 -7.32
N LEU A 175 -6.06 -15.00 -6.08
CA LEU A 175 -5.18 -15.94 -5.38
C LEU A 175 -5.23 -17.35 -5.98
N ALA A 176 -6.40 -17.79 -6.44
CA ALA A 176 -6.59 -19.09 -7.06
C ALA A 176 -6.05 -19.17 -8.50
N THR A 177 -6.19 -18.10 -9.28
CA THR A 177 -5.92 -18.11 -10.73
C THR A 177 -4.68 -17.30 -11.14
N GLY A 178 -4.18 -16.45 -10.26
CA GLY A 178 -3.12 -15.46 -10.57
C GLY A 178 -3.60 -14.25 -11.39
N LYS A 179 -4.91 -14.14 -11.64
CA LYS A 179 -5.51 -13.07 -12.45
C LYS A 179 -6.70 -12.44 -11.74
N ASN A 180 -6.80 -11.12 -11.83
CA ASN A 180 -8.00 -10.41 -11.40
C ASN A 180 -9.21 -10.81 -12.25
N PRO A 181 -10.42 -10.83 -11.67
CA PRO A 181 -11.63 -11.01 -12.46
C PRO A 181 -11.81 -9.83 -13.43
N THR A 182 -12.41 -10.12 -14.58
CA THR A 182 -12.76 -9.09 -15.57
C THR A 182 -13.88 -8.20 -15.03
N PHE A 183 -13.87 -6.93 -15.44
CA PHE A 183 -14.91 -5.97 -15.10
C PHE A 183 -15.15 -5.02 -16.30
N HIS A 184 -16.26 -4.31 -16.29
CA HIS A 184 -16.55 -3.31 -17.31
C HIS A 184 -15.86 -1.99 -16.94
N GLN A 185 -14.76 -1.67 -17.64
CA GLN A 185 -14.05 -0.41 -17.49
C GLN A 185 -14.94 0.76 -17.94
N ARG A 186 -15.03 1.81 -17.11
CA ARG A 186 -15.77 3.05 -17.39
C ARG A 186 -14.86 4.22 -17.72
N THR A 187 -13.73 4.33 -17.00
CA THR A 187 -12.74 5.38 -17.20
C THR A 187 -11.37 4.89 -16.77
N ALA A 188 -10.35 5.70 -17.00
CA ALA A 188 -8.99 5.42 -16.57
C ALA A 188 -8.29 6.71 -16.12
N VAL A 189 -7.29 6.56 -15.23
CA VAL A 189 -6.39 7.64 -14.79
C VAL A 189 -4.96 7.23 -15.08
N GLU A 190 -4.22 8.09 -15.79
CA GLU A 190 -2.89 7.77 -16.30
C GLU A 190 -1.78 8.47 -15.51
N VAL A 191 -0.69 7.74 -15.30
CA VAL A 191 0.54 8.22 -14.66
C VAL A 191 1.70 7.99 -15.61
N PRO A 192 2.30 9.04 -16.18
CA PRO A 192 3.42 8.90 -17.09
C PRO A 192 4.66 8.38 -16.38
N ALA A 193 5.46 7.54 -17.03
CA ALA A 193 6.70 6.98 -16.48
C ALA A 193 7.70 8.06 -16.07
N GLN A 194 7.71 9.20 -16.77
CA GLN A 194 8.54 10.36 -16.48
C GLN A 194 8.25 10.99 -15.10
N ILE A 195 7.18 10.58 -14.42
CA ILE A 195 6.81 11.10 -13.09
C ILE A 195 7.98 11.00 -12.10
N TYR A 196 8.78 9.94 -12.19
CA TYR A 196 9.95 9.74 -11.31
C TYR A 196 11.03 10.79 -11.54
N GLU A 197 11.34 11.10 -12.81
CA GLU A 197 12.30 12.12 -13.19
C GLU A 197 11.81 13.52 -12.77
N TRP A 198 10.52 13.81 -13.01
CA TRP A 198 9.93 15.10 -12.65
C TRP A 198 9.85 15.34 -11.14
N LYS A 199 9.64 14.28 -10.35
CA LYS A 199 9.68 14.35 -8.88
C LYS A 199 11.10 14.55 -8.36
N ALA A 200 12.11 13.98 -9.01
CA ALA A 200 13.50 14.02 -8.56
C ALA A 200 14.17 15.39 -8.78
N ALA A 201 13.81 16.12 -9.84
CA ALA A 201 14.45 17.37 -10.23
C ALA A 201 13.56 18.57 -9.88
N ARG A 202 14.16 19.59 -9.22
CA ARG A 202 13.43 20.78 -8.79
C ARG A 202 12.81 21.56 -9.97
N GLU A 203 13.53 21.60 -11.10
CA GLU A 203 13.15 22.33 -12.31
C GLU A 203 11.91 21.74 -13.00
N THR A 204 11.68 20.45 -12.85
CA THR A 204 10.56 19.73 -13.48
C THR A 204 9.45 19.34 -12.52
N ARG A 205 9.60 19.64 -11.23
CA ARG A 205 8.62 19.29 -10.18
C ARG A 205 7.22 19.83 -10.46
N SER A 206 7.11 21.00 -11.09
CA SER A 206 5.82 21.58 -11.49
C SER A 206 5.04 20.66 -12.45
N ARG A 207 5.74 19.89 -13.31
CA ARG A 207 5.09 18.91 -14.18
C ARG A 207 4.49 17.74 -13.37
N ALA A 208 5.24 17.25 -12.38
CA ALA A 208 4.75 16.20 -11.49
C ALA A 208 3.52 16.69 -10.68
N GLN A 209 3.55 17.96 -10.23
CA GLN A 209 2.43 18.57 -9.54
C GLN A 209 1.19 18.67 -10.45
N GLN A 210 1.34 19.08 -11.69
CA GLN A 210 0.24 19.13 -12.67
C GLN A 210 -0.40 17.75 -12.89
N VAL A 211 0.42 16.69 -12.99
CA VAL A 211 -0.10 15.32 -13.07
C VAL A 211 -0.86 14.95 -11.80
N GLN A 212 -0.32 15.27 -10.63
CA GLN A 212 -0.99 14.99 -9.35
C GLN A 212 -2.34 15.70 -9.25
N GLU A 213 -2.41 16.98 -9.60
CA GLU A 213 -3.64 17.78 -9.56
C GLU A 213 -4.70 17.24 -10.54
N ARG A 214 -4.32 16.97 -11.79
CA ARG A 214 -5.20 16.35 -12.79
C ARG A 214 -5.73 15.00 -12.29
N ASN A 215 -4.85 14.12 -11.84
CA ASN A 215 -5.24 12.79 -11.38
C ASN A 215 -6.15 12.86 -10.15
N ARG A 216 -5.91 13.81 -9.23
CA ARG A 216 -6.80 14.08 -8.10
C ARG A 216 -8.22 14.37 -8.54
N GLU A 217 -8.39 15.29 -9.49
CA GLU A 217 -9.70 15.67 -10.01
C GLU A 217 -10.39 14.48 -10.70
N GLU A 218 -9.65 13.69 -11.47
CA GLU A 218 -10.17 12.52 -12.15
C GLU A 218 -10.62 11.43 -11.17
N PHE A 219 -9.82 11.13 -10.13
CA PHE A 219 -10.19 10.18 -9.07
C PHE A 219 -11.41 10.65 -8.27
N LEU A 220 -11.41 11.89 -7.80
CA LEU A 220 -12.53 12.44 -7.01
C LEU A 220 -13.83 12.39 -7.81
N ARG A 221 -13.82 12.81 -9.08
CA ARG A 221 -15.00 12.75 -9.96
C ARG A 221 -15.47 11.30 -10.17
N ALA A 222 -14.55 10.36 -10.37
CA ALA A 222 -14.89 8.96 -10.59
C ALA A 222 -15.49 8.32 -9.32
N PHE A 223 -14.93 8.61 -8.14
CA PHE A 223 -15.42 8.08 -6.87
C PHE A 223 -16.75 8.69 -6.47
N ASP A 224 -16.98 9.98 -6.72
CA ASP A 224 -18.29 10.63 -6.54
C ASP A 224 -19.35 10.01 -7.46
N GLY A 225 -18.95 9.57 -8.65
CA GLY A 225 -19.78 8.79 -9.57
C GLY A 225 -19.95 7.30 -9.20
N GLY A 226 -19.50 6.86 -8.02
CA GLY A 226 -19.65 5.47 -7.53
C GLY A 226 -18.71 4.47 -8.20
N LEU A 227 -17.63 4.94 -8.86
CA LEU A 227 -16.62 4.04 -9.42
C LEU A 227 -15.55 3.70 -8.40
N ALA A 228 -14.81 2.62 -8.66
CA ALA A 228 -13.66 2.20 -7.90
C ALA A 228 -12.50 1.85 -8.83
N VAL A 229 -11.28 1.96 -8.36
CA VAL A 229 -10.10 1.36 -9.01
C VAL A 229 -10.22 -0.15 -8.88
N LEU A 230 -10.30 -0.83 -10.02
CA LEU A 230 -10.46 -2.29 -10.10
C LEU A 230 -9.35 -2.95 -10.93
N GLY A 231 -8.54 -2.21 -11.64
CA GLY A 231 -7.45 -2.73 -12.44
C GLY A 231 -6.31 -1.74 -12.56
N TYR A 232 -5.15 -2.26 -12.96
CA TYR A 232 -3.98 -1.45 -13.23
C TYR A 232 -3.16 -2.05 -14.36
N GLU A 233 -2.88 -1.26 -15.36
CA GLU A 233 -2.05 -1.64 -16.50
C GLU A 233 -0.73 -0.87 -16.50
N ARG A 234 0.26 -1.48 -17.14
CA ARG A 234 1.51 -0.81 -17.50
C ARG A 234 1.76 -1.05 -18.99
N ASP A 235 1.97 0.03 -19.71
CA ASP A 235 2.28 -0.05 -21.13
C ASP A 235 3.76 -0.35 -21.41
N SER A 236 4.11 -0.45 -22.69
CA SER A 236 5.49 -0.70 -23.14
C SER A 236 6.46 0.43 -22.79
N GLU A 237 5.97 1.64 -22.56
CA GLU A 237 6.75 2.81 -22.13
C GLU A 237 6.85 2.92 -20.60
N SER A 238 6.29 1.94 -19.88
CA SER A 238 6.24 1.89 -18.41
C SER A 238 5.34 2.95 -17.78
N ASN A 239 4.43 3.58 -18.54
CA ASN A 239 3.37 4.39 -17.95
C ASN A 239 2.43 3.50 -17.15
N GLY A 240 1.86 4.07 -16.11
CA GLY A 240 0.84 3.42 -15.28
C GLY A 240 -0.56 3.88 -15.67
N LYS A 241 -1.55 2.99 -15.56
CA LYS A 241 -2.93 3.29 -15.88
C LYS A 241 -3.86 2.59 -14.90
N PHE A 242 -4.53 3.38 -14.08
CA PHE A 242 -5.61 2.88 -13.23
C PHE A 242 -6.87 2.68 -14.07
N LEU A 243 -7.50 1.53 -13.94
CA LEU A 243 -8.73 1.19 -14.61
C LEU A 243 -9.88 1.23 -13.59
N LEU A 244 -10.87 2.06 -13.85
CA LEU A 244 -11.99 2.27 -12.95
C LEU A 244 -13.29 1.71 -13.54
N GLY A 245 -14.05 1.06 -12.67
CA GLY A 245 -15.36 0.49 -12.98
C GLY A 245 -16.26 0.49 -11.76
N LYS A 246 -17.50 -0.01 -11.94
CA LYS A 246 -18.42 -0.16 -10.83
C LYS A 246 -17.97 -1.32 -9.92
N TRP A 247 -17.91 -1.06 -8.62
CA TRP A 247 -17.70 -2.09 -7.62
C TRP A 247 -19.04 -2.75 -7.30
N ASP A 248 -19.17 -4.03 -7.59
CA ASP A 248 -20.44 -4.75 -7.54
C ASP A 248 -20.57 -5.69 -6.31
N GLU A 249 -19.49 -5.86 -5.53
CA GLU A 249 -19.52 -6.67 -4.30
C GLU A 249 -19.96 -5.82 -3.10
N ASP A 250 -20.78 -6.39 -2.24
CA ASP A 250 -21.32 -5.72 -1.05
C ASP A 250 -20.34 -5.77 0.14
N TRP A 251 -19.10 -5.37 -0.10
CA TRP A 251 -18.09 -5.22 0.94
C TRP A 251 -18.01 -3.77 1.37
N SER A 252 -18.57 -3.47 2.53
CA SER A 252 -18.58 -2.12 3.08
C SER A 252 -18.68 -2.17 4.61
N TYR A 253 -17.92 -1.31 5.27
CA TYR A 253 -18.14 -0.91 6.66
C TYR A 253 -18.67 0.53 6.67
N ALA A 254 -19.63 0.83 5.80
CA ALA A 254 -20.32 2.11 5.83
C ALA A 254 -21.11 2.21 7.14
N SER A 255 -21.12 3.38 7.76
CA SER A 255 -22.09 3.67 8.81
C SER A 255 -23.49 3.53 8.20
N GLU A 256 -24.32 2.68 8.78
CA GLU A 256 -25.76 2.81 8.59
C GLU A 256 -26.12 4.23 9.05
N GLY A 257 -26.47 5.09 8.08
CA GLY A 257 -26.80 6.50 8.28
C GLY A 257 -28.10 6.70 9.04
#